data_ade6134bb3e23869e4707184cd4452a3
#
_entry.id   ade6134bb3e23869e4707184cd4452a3
#
_cell.length_a   1.000
_cell.length_b   1.000
_cell.length_c   1.000
_cell.angle_alpha   90.00
_cell.angle_beta   90.00
_cell.angle_gamma   90.00
#
_symmetry.space_group_name_H-M   'P 1'
#
loop_
_entity.id
_entity.type
_entity.pdbx_description
1 polymer ?
#
loop_
_entity_poly.entity_id
_entity_poly.type
_entity_poly.pdbx_seq_one_letter_code
_entity_poly.pdbx_strand_id
1 'polypeptide(L)'
;MKKIIALNNKSMLSYDEIINFKDEYSKITTDIDLILFPTTLYLSLFNKYSKEVGAQNFFSKSYGSYTGEITLDALNSLNINTVLVGHSERRKLGHETLEEIKQKLNLSIENNFKTILCVGEDDKVKNAEDIVLEEVKYFLNDITNIENLIVAYEPRWAIGSTETQNYETIDKVVNKIKSYIKNKYNKDIKVLYGGSVDANSSDIIEITDGLLLGRSSTKIESVKQIISNVEKIL
;
A
#
# COMPACT_ATOMS: atom_id res chain seq x y z
N MET A 1 17.73 2.63 -4.08
CA MET A 1 16.60 1.74 -4.51
C MET A 1 15.59 2.60 -5.25
N LYS A 2 14.93 2.07 -6.30
CA LYS A 2 13.85 2.81 -6.97
C LYS A 2 12.73 3.14 -5.98
N LYS A 3 12.19 4.36 -6.07
CA LYS A 3 11.02 4.79 -5.31
C LYS A 3 9.75 4.10 -5.85
N ILE A 4 8.72 3.99 -5.01
CA ILE A 4 7.42 3.39 -5.37
C ILE A 4 6.32 4.43 -5.26
N ILE A 5 5.41 4.47 -6.23
CA ILE A 5 4.12 5.15 -6.10
C ILE A 5 3.01 4.10 -6.27
N ALA A 6 2.35 3.77 -5.18
CA ALA A 6 1.22 2.86 -5.13
C ALA A 6 -0.09 3.67 -5.23
N LEU A 7 -0.94 3.32 -6.20
CA LEU A 7 -2.16 4.04 -6.57
C LEU A 7 -3.39 3.26 -6.11
N ASN A 8 -3.92 3.56 -4.94
CA ASN A 8 -5.12 2.92 -4.41
C ASN A 8 -6.37 3.69 -4.87
N ASN A 9 -6.98 3.28 -5.98
CA ASN A 9 -8.20 3.91 -6.50
C ASN A 9 -9.44 3.72 -5.59
N LYS A 10 -9.32 2.83 -4.58
CA LYS A 10 -10.43 2.47 -3.71
C LYS A 10 -11.65 2.00 -4.53
N SER A 11 -12.86 2.40 -4.17
CA SER A 11 -14.09 2.12 -4.93
C SER A 11 -14.65 3.40 -5.56
N MET A 12 -13.75 4.27 -6.08
CA MET A 12 -14.12 5.62 -6.49
C MET A 12 -14.26 5.81 -8.00
N LEU A 13 -13.93 4.80 -8.81
CA LEU A 13 -14.04 4.87 -10.27
C LEU A 13 -15.15 3.96 -10.78
N SER A 14 -16.00 4.46 -11.65
CA SER A 14 -16.96 3.67 -12.44
C SER A 14 -16.24 2.86 -13.52
N TYR A 15 -16.99 2.00 -14.22
CA TYR A 15 -16.45 1.20 -15.31
C TYR A 15 -15.82 2.05 -16.43
N ASP A 16 -16.52 3.09 -16.89
CA ASP A 16 -16.02 3.95 -17.97
C ASP A 16 -14.82 4.77 -17.53
N GLU A 17 -14.83 5.25 -16.28
CA GLU A 17 -13.70 5.99 -15.71
C GLU A 17 -12.44 5.11 -15.57
N ILE A 18 -12.55 3.84 -15.15
CA ILE A 18 -11.40 2.96 -15.03
C ILE A 18 -10.83 2.55 -16.40
N ILE A 19 -11.67 2.43 -17.43
CA ILE A 19 -11.20 2.18 -18.80
C ILE A 19 -10.37 3.37 -19.29
N ASN A 20 -10.91 4.58 -19.16
CA ASN A 20 -10.18 5.80 -19.53
C ASN A 20 -8.89 5.97 -18.72
N PHE A 21 -8.95 5.73 -17.42
CA PHE A 21 -7.78 5.78 -16.54
C PHE A 21 -6.70 4.79 -16.99
N LYS A 22 -7.08 3.55 -17.27
CA LYS A 22 -6.19 2.49 -17.72
C LYS A 22 -5.43 2.87 -19.00
N ASP A 23 -6.14 3.45 -19.97
CA ASP A 23 -5.56 3.86 -21.25
C ASP A 23 -4.53 4.98 -21.07
N GLU A 24 -4.85 5.98 -20.27
CA GLU A 24 -3.92 7.07 -19.94
C GLU A 24 -2.76 6.61 -19.05
N TYR A 25 -3.01 5.74 -18.08
CA TYR A 25 -2.00 5.18 -17.20
C TYR A 25 -0.98 4.34 -17.99
N SER A 26 -1.42 3.64 -19.04
CA SER A 26 -0.52 2.86 -19.90
C SER A 26 0.56 3.73 -20.57
N LYS A 27 0.27 4.98 -20.83
CA LYS A 27 1.15 5.94 -21.54
C LYS A 27 2.20 6.59 -20.62
N ILE A 28 2.06 6.45 -19.28
CA ILE A 28 3.02 7.01 -18.33
C ILE A 28 4.35 6.26 -18.47
N THR A 29 5.41 6.99 -18.73
CA THR A 29 6.80 6.50 -18.72
C THR A 29 7.54 7.20 -17.60
N THR A 30 8.17 6.44 -16.70
CA THR A 30 8.90 6.94 -15.53
C THR A 30 9.87 5.88 -15.02
N ASP A 31 10.92 6.31 -14.34
CA ASP A 31 11.84 5.41 -13.61
C ASP A 31 11.30 5.00 -12.22
N ILE A 32 10.18 5.55 -11.78
CA ILE A 32 9.52 5.22 -10.52
C ILE A 32 8.72 3.92 -10.71
N ASP A 33 8.78 3.02 -9.74
CA ASP A 33 7.96 1.81 -9.73
C ASP A 33 6.50 2.18 -9.43
N LEU A 34 5.60 1.98 -10.39
CA LEU A 34 4.17 2.26 -10.25
C LEU A 34 3.40 0.97 -9.98
N ILE A 35 2.56 0.96 -8.94
CA ILE A 35 1.67 -0.16 -8.61
C ILE A 35 0.23 0.36 -8.56
N LEU A 36 -0.66 -0.18 -9.40
CA LEU A 36 -2.06 0.22 -9.42
C LEU A 36 -2.92 -0.78 -8.63
N PHE A 37 -3.74 -0.28 -7.72
CA PHE A 37 -4.76 -1.05 -6.98
C PHE A 37 -6.16 -0.56 -7.39
N PRO A 38 -6.73 -1.09 -8.48
CA PRO A 38 -8.08 -0.74 -8.92
C PRO A 38 -9.12 -1.43 -8.02
N THR A 39 -10.38 -1.00 -8.12
CA THR A 39 -11.50 -1.73 -7.51
C THR A 39 -11.48 -3.20 -7.93
N THR A 40 -11.68 -4.12 -6.99
CA THR A 40 -11.59 -5.58 -7.21
C THR A 40 -12.42 -6.06 -8.40
N LEU A 41 -13.62 -5.48 -8.61
CA LEU A 41 -14.50 -5.77 -9.74
C LEU A 41 -13.81 -5.60 -11.11
N TYR A 42 -12.80 -4.73 -11.20
CA TYR A 42 -12.14 -4.38 -12.44
C TYR A 42 -10.76 -5.03 -12.63
N LEU A 43 -10.33 -5.86 -11.69
CA LEU A 43 -9.01 -6.50 -11.76
C LEU A 43 -8.80 -7.30 -13.05
N SER A 44 -9.83 -7.97 -13.56
CA SER A 44 -9.76 -8.74 -14.80
C SER A 44 -9.43 -7.89 -16.04
N LEU A 45 -9.71 -6.58 -16.02
CA LEU A 45 -9.37 -5.67 -17.11
C LEU A 45 -7.85 -5.45 -17.24
N PHE A 46 -7.09 -5.80 -16.21
CA PHE A 46 -5.65 -5.64 -16.12
C PHE A 46 -4.89 -6.97 -16.29
N ASN A 47 -5.59 -8.07 -16.59
CA ASN A 47 -4.95 -9.34 -16.90
C ASN A 47 -3.95 -9.14 -18.07
N LYS A 48 -2.69 -9.55 -17.86
CA LYS A 48 -1.58 -9.33 -18.81
C LYS A 48 -1.25 -7.84 -19.07
N TYR A 49 -1.62 -6.98 -18.16
CA TYR A 49 -1.22 -5.57 -18.25
C TYR A 49 0.30 -5.42 -18.05
N SER A 50 0.92 -4.49 -18.78
CA SER A 50 2.39 -4.32 -18.77
C SER A 50 2.94 -3.67 -17.50
N LYS A 51 2.09 -3.00 -16.72
CA LYS A 51 2.45 -2.36 -15.45
C LYS A 51 1.96 -3.21 -14.28
N GLU A 52 2.60 -3.06 -13.14
CA GLU A 52 2.23 -3.79 -11.94
C GLU A 52 0.84 -3.40 -11.43
N VAL A 53 0.02 -4.41 -11.15
CA VAL A 53 -1.34 -4.26 -10.62
C VAL A 53 -1.48 -5.16 -9.40
N GLY A 54 -2.12 -4.64 -8.35
CA GLY A 54 -2.37 -5.36 -7.12
C GLY A 54 -3.85 -5.34 -6.71
N ALA A 55 -4.22 -6.21 -5.80
CA ALA A 55 -5.55 -6.23 -5.20
C ALA A 55 -5.58 -5.43 -3.89
N GLN A 56 -6.66 -4.66 -3.69
CA GLN A 56 -6.86 -3.83 -2.51
C GLN A 56 -7.10 -4.65 -1.23
N ASN A 57 -7.50 -5.91 -1.38
CA ASN A 57 -7.80 -6.85 -0.31
C ASN A 57 -7.98 -8.26 -0.87
N PHE A 58 -7.95 -9.25 0.01
CA PHE A 58 -8.29 -10.63 -0.28
C PHE A 58 -8.78 -11.33 0.99
N PHE A 59 -9.35 -12.53 0.84
CA PHE A 59 -9.83 -13.32 1.96
C PHE A 59 -8.70 -14.08 2.65
N SER A 60 -8.76 -14.18 3.99
CA SER A 60 -7.69 -14.77 4.83
C SER A 60 -7.54 -16.28 4.73
N LYS A 61 -8.24 -16.91 3.79
CA LYS A 61 -8.16 -18.36 3.52
C LYS A 61 -7.95 -18.59 2.03
N SER A 62 -7.33 -19.74 1.72
CA SER A 62 -7.15 -20.22 0.36
C SER A 62 -8.47 -20.69 -0.25
N TYR A 63 -8.40 -21.42 -1.36
CA TYR A 63 -9.52 -22.01 -2.06
C TYR A 63 -10.53 -22.72 -1.12
N GLY A 64 -11.83 -22.50 -1.34
CA GLY A 64 -12.89 -23.14 -0.55
C GLY A 64 -14.29 -22.58 -0.78
N SER A 65 -15.23 -22.99 0.06
CA SER A 65 -16.64 -22.56 0.05
C SER A 65 -16.82 -21.21 0.74
N TYR A 66 -16.36 -20.15 0.09
CA TYR A 66 -16.36 -18.79 0.62
C TYR A 66 -17.08 -17.86 -0.36
N THR A 67 -18.41 -17.98 -0.41
CA THR A 67 -19.23 -17.21 -1.37
C THR A 67 -19.02 -15.71 -1.22
N GLY A 68 -18.63 -15.06 -2.32
CA GLY A 68 -18.41 -13.60 -2.37
C GLY A 68 -16.98 -13.18 -2.06
N GLU A 69 -16.11 -14.08 -1.57
CA GLU A 69 -14.75 -13.74 -1.22
C GLU A 69 -13.78 -13.88 -2.42
N ILE A 70 -12.72 -13.08 -2.40
CA ILE A 70 -11.64 -13.12 -3.37
C ILE A 70 -10.42 -13.76 -2.71
N THR A 71 -10.03 -14.93 -3.17
CA THR A 71 -8.86 -15.67 -2.63
C THR A 71 -7.58 -15.31 -3.38
N LEU A 72 -6.41 -15.62 -2.79
CA LEU A 72 -5.11 -15.47 -3.47
C LEU A 72 -5.03 -16.33 -4.73
N ASP A 73 -5.63 -17.53 -4.73
CA ASP A 73 -5.67 -18.40 -5.90
C ASP A 73 -6.42 -17.73 -7.07
N ALA A 74 -7.54 -17.08 -6.79
CA ALA A 74 -8.28 -16.33 -7.80
C ALA A 74 -7.46 -15.15 -8.36
N LEU A 75 -6.74 -14.42 -7.51
CA LEU A 75 -5.85 -13.33 -7.93
C LEU A 75 -4.68 -13.86 -8.77
N ASN A 76 -4.04 -14.94 -8.34
CA ASN A 76 -2.94 -15.57 -9.06
C ASN A 76 -3.37 -16.05 -10.45
N SER A 77 -4.60 -16.55 -10.61
CA SER A 77 -5.15 -16.96 -11.92
C SER A 77 -5.27 -15.78 -12.91
N LEU A 78 -5.31 -14.55 -12.41
CA LEU A 78 -5.28 -13.30 -13.19
C LEU A 78 -3.86 -12.73 -13.33
N ASN A 79 -2.82 -13.44 -12.89
CA ASN A 79 -1.43 -12.94 -12.81
C ASN A 79 -1.29 -11.70 -11.91
N ILE A 80 -2.12 -11.57 -10.88
CA ILE A 80 -2.05 -10.52 -9.87
C ILE A 80 -1.40 -11.10 -8.63
N ASN A 81 -0.16 -10.69 -8.37
CA ASN A 81 0.69 -11.22 -7.30
C ASN A 81 1.11 -10.13 -6.31
N THR A 82 0.36 -9.02 -6.26
CA THR A 82 0.59 -7.90 -5.35
C THR A 82 -0.70 -7.59 -4.59
N VAL A 83 -0.61 -7.38 -3.28
CA VAL A 83 -1.79 -7.15 -2.41
C VAL A 83 -1.53 -6.06 -1.37
N LEU A 84 -2.61 -5.33 -1.00
CA LEU A 84 -2.66 -4.53 0.21
C LEU A 84 -3.19 -5.39 1.37
N VAL A 85 -2.60 -5.23 2.56
CA VAL A 85 -3.02 -5.91 3.79
C VAL A 85 -3.16 -4.89 4.91
N GLY A 86 -4.28 -4.93 5.63
CA GLY A 86 -4.51 -4.13 6.83
C GLY A 86 -4.74 -2.63 6.59
N HIS A 87 -5.14 -2.23 5.37
CA HIS A 87 -5.48 -0.83 5.08
C HIS A 87 -6.54 -0.29 6.05
N SER A 88 -6.40 0.97 6.46
CA SER A 88 -7.25 1.62 7.46
C SER A 88 -8.76 1.47 7.21
N GLU A 89 -9.22 1.58 5.97
CA GLU A 89 -10.61 1.42 5.61
C GLU A 89 -11.11 -0.03 5.81
N ARG A 90 -10.24 -1.03 5.65
CA ARG A 90 -10.58 -2.43 5.94
C ARG A 90 -10.79 -2.65 7.44
N ARG A 91 -9.96 -2.02 8.26
CA ARG A 91 -10.11 -2.08 9.72
C ARG A 91 -11.38 -1.36 10.18
N LYS A 92 -11.62 -0.16 9.67
CA LYS A 92 -12.75 0.70 10.08
C LYS A 92 -14.09 0.24 9.51
N LEU A 93 -14.16 -0.04 8.23
CA LEU A 93 -15.41 -0.34 7.50
C LEU A 93 -15.62 -1.84 7.29
N GLY A 94 -14.54 -2.58 7.07
CA GLY A 94 -14.55 -4.03 6.90
C GLY A 94 -14.44 -4.79 8.22
N HIS A 95 -14.26 -4.09 9.35
CA HIS A 95 -14.11 -4.65 10.70
C HIS A 95 -13.00 -5.71 10.80
N GLU A 96 -11.95 -5.61 9.97
CA GLU A 96 -10.82 -6.54 10.03
C GLU A 96 -10.08 -6.41 11.37
N THR A 97 -9.99 -7.50 12.08
CA THR A 97 -9.23 -7.60 13.33
C THR A 97 -7.73 -7.69 13.06
N LEU A 98 -6.90 -7.38 14.06
CA LEU A 98 -5.45 -7.56 13.97
C LEU A 98 -5.08 -9.02 13.64
N GLU A 99 -5.81 -9.99 14.17
CA GLU A 99 -5.60 -11.41 13.91
C GLU A 99 -5.89 -11.76 12.44
N GLU A 100 -6.99 -11.29 11.87
CA GLU A 100 -7.30 -11.50 10.45
C GLU A 100 -6.28 -10.85 9.53
N ILE A 101 -5.79 -9.65 9.88
CA ILE A 101 -4.71 -8.97 9.14
C ILE A 101 -3.43 -9.80 9.20
N LYS A 102 -3.08 -10.34 10.37
CA LYS A 102 -1.91 -11.21 10.54
C LYS A 102 -2.04 -12.51 9.73
N GLN A 103 -3.23 -13.12 9.71
CA GLN A 103 -3.50 -14.30 8.88
C GLN A 103 -3.35 -14.00 7.40
N LYS A 104 -3.86 -12.85 6.91
CA LYS A 104 -3.68 -12.41 5.53
C LYS A 104 -2.22 -12.17 5.20
N LEU A 105 -1.49 -11.51 6.09
CA LEU A 105 -0.06 -11.26 5.90
C LEU A 105 0.72 -12.58 5.77
N ASN A 106 0.51 -13.53 6.68
CA ASN A 106 1.16 -14.84 6.62
C ASN A 106 0.83 -15.54 5.31
N LEU A 107 -0.45 -15.61 4.97
CA LEU A 107 -0.91 -16.28 3.75
C LEU A 107 -0.31 -15.66 2.48
N SER A 108 -0.21 -14.34 2.40
CA SER A 108 0.38 -13.66 1.25
C SER A 108 1.88 -13.91 1.12
N ILE A 109 2.62 -13.90 2.24
CA ILE A 109 4.06 -14.18 2.28
C ILE A 109 4.34 -15.64 1.90
N GLU A 110 3.60 -16.59 2.46
CA GLU A 110 3.73 -18.03 2.16
C GLU A 110 3.48 -18.34 0.69
N ASN A 111 2.62 -17.56 0.04
CA ASN A 111 2.33 -17.68 -1.40
C ASN A 111 3.19 -16.76 -2.28
N ASN A 112 4.26 -16.16 -1.74
CA ASN A 112 5.21 -15.29 -2.45
C ASN A 112 4.57 -14.05 -3.10
N PHE A 113 3.45 -13.56 -2.60
CA PHE A 113 2.89 -12.29 -3.04
C PHE A 113 3.73 -11.11 -2.57
N LYS A 114 3.90 -10.10 -3.43
CA LYS A 114 4.35 -8.79 -2.99
C LYS A 114 3.27 -8.18 -2.13
N THR A 115 3.59 -7.91 -0.88
CA THR A 115 2.62 -7.48 0.13
C THR A 115 2.96 -6.10 0.66
N ILE A 116 2.02 -5.16 0.55
CA ILE A 116 2.11 -3.86 1.21
C ILE A 116 1.29 -3.95 2.50
N LEU A 117 1.97 -4.04 3.63
CA LEU A 117 1.36 -4.04 4.97
C LEU A 117 1.13 -2.61 5.44
N CYS A 118 -0.12 -2.23 5.65
CA CYS A 118 -0.50 -0.93 6.19
C CYS A 118 -0.50 -0.95 7.72
N VAL A 119 0.25 -0.04 8.32
CA VAL A 119 0.38 0.15 9.78
C VAL A 119 0.25 1.63 10.14
N GLY A 120 -0.17 1.95 11.36
CA GLY A 120 -0.25 3.34 11.80
C GLY A 120 -1.08 3.48 13.08
N GLU A 121 -1.02 4.64 13.69
CA GLU A 121 -1.78 5.01 14.87
C GLU A 121 -3.18 5.57 14.53
N ASP A 122 -4.13 5.38 15.44
CA ASP A 122 -5.52 5.84 15.28
C ASP A 122 -5.70 7.31 15.65
N ASP A 123 -4.90 7.80 16.60
CA ASP A 123 -4.99 9.15 17.14
C ASP A 123 -3.70 9.93 16.90
N LYS A 124 -3.81 11.26 16.88
CA LYS A 124 -2.65 12.16 16.78
C LYS A 124 -1.90 12.19 18.11
N VAL A 125 -0.83 11.44 18.22
CA VAL A 125 -0.04 11.22 19.43
C VAL A 125 1.41 11.65 19.25
N LYS A 126 2.12 11.90 20.38
CA LYS A 126 3.52 12.33 20.34
C LYS A 126 4.51 11.21 20.12
N ASN A 127 4.12 9.97 20.46
CA ASN A 127 4.96 8.75 20.38
C ASN A 127 4.45 7.81 19.28
N ALA A 128 4.06 8.36 18.14
CA ALA A 128 3.55 7.58 17.00
C ALA A 128 4.53 6.47 16.58
N GLU A 129 5.84 6.77 16.59
CA GLU A 129 6.87 5.83 16.21
C GLU A 129 6.96 4.59 17.11
N ASP A 130 6.60 4.70 18.40
CA ASP A 130 6.56 3.56 19.31
C ASP A 130 5.32 2.70 19.07
N ILE A 131 4.16 3.33 18.93
CA ILE A 131 2.89 2.66 18.68
C ILE A 131 2.95 1.89 17.36
N VAL A 132 3.43 2.53 16.30
CA VAL A 132 3.55 1.89 14.98
C VAL A 132 4.58 0.75 15.02
N LEU A 133 5.69 0.90 15.75
CA LEU A 133 6.66 -0.16 15.89
C LEU A 133 6.07 -1.38 16.61
N GLU A 134 5.28 -1.19 17.66
CA GLU A 134 4.63 -2.33 18.36
C GLU A 134 3.64 -3.05 17.41
N GLU A 135 2.90 -2.33 16.59
CA GLU A 135 2.04 -2.93 15.57
C GLU A 135 2.86 -3.74 14.54
N VAL A 136 3.97 -3.20 14.04
CA VAL A 136 4.89 -3.91 13.14
C VAL A 136 5.44 -5.17 13.81
N LYS A 137 5.86 -5.08 15.06
CA LYS A 137 6.36 -6.24 15.83
C LYS A 137 5.29 -7.34 15.95
N TYR A 138 4.06 -6.96 16.26
CA TYR A 138 2.94 -7.89 16.36
C TYR A 138 2.72 -8.67 15.05
N PHE A 139 2.67 -7.96 13.92
CA PHE A 139 2.47 -8.61 12.62
C PHE A 139 3.66 -9.47 12.18
N LEU A 140 4.87 -9.04 12.49
CA LEU A 140 6.08 -9.74 12.04
C LEU A 140 6.63 -10.76 13.05
N ASN A 141 5.94 -11.02 14.17
CA ASN A 141 6.46 -11.87 15.24
C ASN A 141 6.90 -13.25 14.73
N ASP A 142 6.05 -13.91 13.94
CA ASP A 142 6.27 -15.29 13.47
C ASP A 142 6.76 -15.35 12.01
N ILE A 143 7.03 -14.20 11.38
CA ILE A 143 7.48 -14.12 9.99
C ILE A 143 8.98 -14.22 9.93
N THR A 144 9.49 -15.11 9.06
CA THR A 144 10.92 -15.33 8.82
C THR A 144 11.38 -14.80 7.47
N ASN A 145 10.50 -14.72 6.47
CA ASN A 145 10.81 -14.20 5.14
C ASN A 145 10.06 -12.89 4.87
N ILE A 146 10.81 -11.83 4.56
CA ILE A 146 10.28 -10.49 4.26
C ILE A 146 10.67 -9.99 2.87
N GLU A 147 11.12 -10.87 1.98
CA GLU A 147 11.71 -10.49 0.69
C GLU A 147 10.75 -9.66 -0.18
N ASN A 148 9.46 -10.02 -0.19
CA ASN A 148 8.42 -9.34 -0.95
C ASN A 148 7.54 -8.42 -0.08
N LEU A 149 8.00 -8.08 1.13
CA LEU A 149 7.27 -7.20 2.03
C LEU A 149 7.65 -5.75 1.82
N ILE A 150 6.65 -4.90 1.82
CA ILE A 150 6.73 -3.44 1.86
C ILE A 150 5.85 -3.00 3.03
N VAL A 151 6.26 -1.99 3.78
CA VAL A 151 5.41 -1.41 4.83
C VAL A 151 4.89 -0.06 4.35
N ALA A 152 3.61 0.23 4.57
CA ALA A 152 3.02 1.54 4.36
C ALA A 152 2.62 2.15 5.71
N TYR A 153 3.21 3.26 6.07
CA TYR A 153 2.84 4.03 7.24
C TYR A 153 1.62 4.90 6.94
N GLU A 154 0.50 4.58 7.56
CA GLU A 154 -0.78 5.26 7.43
C GLU A 154 -1.19 5.88 8.78
N PRO A 155 -0.88 7.15 9.11
CA PRO A 155 -1.50 7.80 10.26
C PRO A 155 -3.01 7.84 10.06
N ARG A 156 -3.76 6.90 10.69
CA ARG A 156 -5.17 6.62 10.37
C ARG A 156 -6.08 7.84 10.64
N TRP A 157 -5.73 8.66 11.59
CA TRP A 157 -6.42 9.92 11.89
C TRP A 157 -6.31 10.94 10.74
N ALA A 158 -5.25 10.89 9.93
CA ALA A 158 -5.01 11.82 8.82
C ALA A 158 -5.67 11.36 7.51
N ILE A 159 -6.11 10.10 7.41
CA ILE A 159 -6.68 9.55 6.17
C ILE A 159 -8.05 10.18 5.89
N GLY A 160 -8.20 10.75 4.69
CA GLY A 160 -9.43 11.43 4.28
C GLY A 160 -9.61 12.84 4.86
N SER A 161 -8.65 13.31 5.67
CA SER A 161 -8.58 14.69 6.13
C SER A 161 -7.77 15.57 5.17
N THR A 162 -7.69 16.87 5.46
CA THR A 162 -6.76 17.81 4.82
C THR A 162 -5.43 17.91 5.56
N GLU A 163 -5.35 17.28 6.75
CA GLU A 163 -4.13 17.27 7.55
C GLU A 163 -3.20 16.15 7.10
N THR A 164 -1.92 16.45 7.04
CA THR A 164 -0.84 15.49 6.83
C THR A 164 -0.05 15.38 8.14
N GLN A 165 0.52 14.22 8.43
CA GLN A 165 1.45 14.06 9.54
C GLN A 165 2.68 14.96 9.30
N ASN A 166 3.26 15.49 10.37
CA ASN A 166 4.46 16.33 10.24
C ASN A 166 5.68 15.48 9.81
N TYR A 167 6.57 16.13 9.10
CA TYR A 167 7.78 15.52 8.52
C TYR A 167 8.65 14.79 9.54
N GLU A 168 8.88 15.42 10.70
CA GLU A 168 9.73 14.86 11.76
C GLU A 168 9.15 13.53 12.30
N THR A 169 7.82 13.45 12.46
CA THR A 169 7.16 12.23 12.92
C THR A 169 7.21 11.16 11.83
N ILE A 170 6.98 11.50 10.56
CA ILE A 170 7.10 10.55 9.44
C ILE A 170 8.51 9.97 9.42
N ASP A 171 9.53 10.81 9.46
CA ASP A 171 10.94 10.39 9.44
C ASP A 171 11.27 9.45 10.63
N LYS A 172 10.84 9.80 11.84
CA LYS A 172 11.03 8.96 13.05
C LYS A 172 10.39 7.58 12.88
N VAL A 173 9.14 7.53 12.42
CA VAL A 173 8.42 6.27 12.20
C VAL A 173 9.13 5.42 11.16
N VAL A 174 9.46 5.99 9.99
CA VAL A 174 10.14 5.30 8.89
C VAL A 174 11.47 4.73 9.34
N ASN A 175 12.31 5.55 9.98
CA ASN A 175 13.63 5.13 10.46
C ASN A 175 13.53 4.05 11.54
N LYS A 176 12.53 4.14 12.42
CA LYS A 176 12.33 3.15 13.48
C LYS A 176 11.91 1.79 12.92
N ILE A 177 10.99 1.77 11.94
CA ILE A 177 10.61 0.55 11.22
C ILE A 177 11.82 -0.06 10.53
N LYS A 178 12.57 0.74 9.72
CA LYS A 178 13.76 0.27 9.00
C LYS A 178 14.82 -0.31 9.93
N SER A 179 15.09 0.38 11.05
CA SER A 179 16.06 -0.06 12.05
C SER A 179 15.65 -1.39 12.69
N TYR A 180 14.39 -1.55 13.06
CA TYR A 180 13.88 -2.80 13.61
C TYR A 180 14.03 -3.96 12.62
N ILE A 181 13.62 -3.75 11.37
CA ILE A 181 13.71 -4.76 10.31
C ILE A 181 15.18 -5.14 10.04
N LYS A 182 16.07 -4.15 9.96
CA LYS A 182 17.50 -4.39 9.76
C LYS A 182 18.09 -5.22 10.89
N ASN A 183 17.74 -4.91 12.12
CA ASN A 183 18.23 -5.64 13.30
C ASN A 183 17.67 -7.07 13.37
N LYS A 184 16.38 -7.26 13.05
CA LYS A 184 15.74 -8.59 13.17
C LYS A 184 16.09 -9.53 12.01
N TYR A 185 16.13 -9.01 10.77
CA TYR A 185 16.24 -9.83 9.56
C TYR A 185 17.56 -9.66 8.81
N ASN A 186 18.40 -8.71 9.21
CA ASN A 186 19.60 -8.29 8.47
C ASN A 186 19.32 -7.92 7.00
N LYS A 187 18.09 -7.41 6.73
CA LYS A 187 17.61 -6.99 5.41
C LYS A 187 17.14 -5.55 5.45
N ASP A 188 17.16 -4.89 4.31
CA ASP A 188 16.53 -3.58 4.14
C ASP A 188 15.09 -3.76 3.68
N ILE A 189 14.21 -2.83 4.04
CA ILE A 189 12.80 -2.82 3.65
C ILE A 189 12.41 -1.47 3.07
N LYS A 190 11.47 -1.46 2.14
CA LYS A 190 10.86 -0.23 1.66
C LYS A 190 9.72 0.18 2.59
N VAL A 191 9.69 1.47 2.98
CA VAL A 191 8.62 2.06 3.78
C VAL A 191 8.00 3.20 2.99
N LEU A 192 6.72 3.06 2.66
CA LEU A 192 5.91 4.06 1.97
C LEU A 192 5.19 4.94 3.00
N TYR A 193 4.84 6.15 2.62
CA TYR A 193 3.90 6.97 3.36
C TYR A 193 2.51 6.92 2.71
N GLY A 194 1.48 6.61 3.50
CA GLY A 194 0.09 6.41 3.06
C GLY A 194 -0.93 7.34 3.72
N GLY A 195 -0.50 8.45 4.26
CA GLY A 195 -1.41 9.50 4.75
C GLY A 195 -2.04 10.31 3.61
N SER A 196 -2.60 11.48 3.91
CA SER A 196 -3.11 12.39 2.89
C SER A 196 -1.94 12.95 2.07
N VAL A 197 -1.79 12.49 0.81
CA VAL A 197 -0.75 12.93 -0.12
C VAL A 197 -1.41 13.48 -1.39
N ASP A 198 -0.96 14.66 -1.79
CA ASP A 198 -1.30 15.29 -3.06
C ASP A 198 -0.03 15.83 -3.76
N ALA A 199 -0.20 16.62 -4.80
CA ALA A 199 0.93 17.19 -5.53
C ALA A 199 1.79 18.16 -4.70
N ASN A 200 1.21 18.78 -3.64
CA ASN A 200 1.93 19.76 -2.81
C ASN A 200 2.77 19.10 -1.70
N SER A 201 2.47 17.84 -1.38
CA SER A 201 3.16 17.04 -0.35
C SER A 201 4.03 15.93 -0.95
N SER A 202 4.40 16.06 -2.23
CA SER A 202 5.24 15.06 -2.93
C SER A 202 6.66 14.97 -2.37
N ASP A 203 7.13 15.99 -1.68
CA ASP A 203 8.43 16.10 -1.02
C ASP A 203 8.62 15.08 0.13
N ILE A 204 7.54 14.51 0.68
CA ILE A 204 7.60 13.37 1.63
C ILE A 204 8.40 12.18 1.04
N ILE A 205 8.53 12.11 -0.28
CA ILE A 205 9.33 11.09 -0.96
C ILE A 205 10.83 11.16 -0.57
N GLU A 206 11.34 12.29 -0.09
CA GLU A 206 12.74 12.43 0.33
C GLU A 206 13.05 11.54 1.54
N ILE A 207 12.12 11.47 2.50
CA ILE A 207 12.28 10.74 3.76
C ILE A 207 11.63 9.34 3.76
N THR A 208 11.01 8.94 2.64
CA THR A 208 10.36 7.63 2.48
C THR A 208 10.86 6.90 1.24
N ASP A 209 10.52 5.62 1.09
CA ASP A 209 10.85 4.87 -0.13
C ASP A 209 9.72 4.92 -1.17
N GLY A 210 8.64 5.62 -0.87
CA GLY A 210 7.51 5.76 -1.78
C GLY A 210 6.27 6.34 -1.12
N LEU A 211 5.21 6.43 -1.91
CA LEU A 211 3.91 6.97 -1.52
C LEU A 211 2.81 5.95 -1.81
N LEU A 212 1.84 5.83 -0.90
CA LEU A 212 0.58 5.12 -1.13
C LEU A 212 -0.54 6.16 -1.26
N LEU A 213 -0.98 6.40 -2.49
CA LEU A 213 -1.94 7.44 -2.84
C LEU A 213 -3.37 6.91 -2.77
N GLY A 214 -4.23 7.58 -2.02
CA GLY A 214 -5.67 7.31 -1.98
C GLY A 214 -6.43 8.15 -3.02
N ARG A 215 -7.20 9.15 -2.58
CA ARG A 215 -8.05 9.99 -3.44
C ARG A 215 -7.30 10.63 -4.60
N SER A 216 -6.08 11.08 -4.41
CA SER A 216 -5.24 11.66 -5.46
C SER A 216 -4.92 10.69 -6.60
N SER A 217 -5.04 9.38 -6.38
CA SER A 217 -4.82 8.35 -7.40
C SER A 217 -5.98 8.16 -8.37
N THR A 218 -7.15 8.76 -8.13
CA THR A 218 -8.35 8.55 -8.97
C THR A 218 -8.41 9.46 -10.19
N LYS A 219 -7.57 10.50 -10.23
CA LYS A 219 -7.46 11.45 -11.36
C LYS A 219 -6.09 11.30 -11.99
N ILE A 220 -6.07 10.92 -13.24
CA ILE A 220 -4.82 10.64 -13.95
C ILE A 220 -3.89 11.87 -14.05
N GLU A 221 -4.45 13.07 -14.15
CA GLU A 221 -3.69 14.34 -14.16
C GLU A 221 -2.99 14.57 -12.82
N SER A 222 -3.68 14.26 -11.70
CA SER A 222 -3.08 14.33 -10.36
C SER A 222 -1.93 13.33 -10.22
N VAL A 223 -2.09 12.12 -10.73
CA VAL A 223 -1.03 11.10 -10.75
C VAL A 223 0.18 11.58 -11.54
N LYS A 224 -0.05 12.08 -12.77
CA LYS A 224 1.03 12.63 -13.64
C LYS A 224 1.76 13.79 -12.94
N GLN A 225 1.03 14.67 -12.27
CA GLN A 225 1.62 15.80 -11.54
C GLN A 225 2.48 15.34 -10.35
N ILE A 226 2.00 14.38 -9.56
CA ILE A 226 2.75 13.81 -8.44
C ILE A 226 4.03 13.13 -8.95
N ILE A 227 3.94 12.31 -9.99
CA ILE A 227 5.10 11.66 -10.61
C ILE A 227 6.12 12.72 -11.05
N SER A 228 5.68 13.75 -11.79
CA SER A 228 6.56 14.83 -12.26
C SER A 228 7.23 15.60 -11.11
N ASN A 229 6.51 15.81 -9.99
CA ASN A 229 7.10 16.47 -8.82
C ASN A 229 8.13 15.57 -8.15
N VAL A 230 7.84 14.29 -8.00
CA VAL A 230 8.78 13.32 -7.43
C VAL A 230 10.04 13.18 -8.30
N GLU A 231 9.90 13.12 -9.62
CA GLU A 231 11.05 13.06 -10.55
C GLU A 231 11.98 14.28 -10.49
N LYS A 232 11.45 15.45 -10.13
CA LYS A 232 12.27 16.67 -9.94
C LYS A 232 13.06 16.65 -8.62
N ILE A 233 12.61 15.84 -7.65
CA ILE A 233 13.24 15.72 -6.34
C ILE A 233 14.35 14.65 -6.38
N LEU A 234 14.20 13.61 -7.21
CA LEU A 234 15.13 12.49 -7.34
C LEU A 234 16.31 12.80 -8.25
#